data_0e219e81b306ac56468ddec407959f6e
#
_entry.id   0e219e81b306ac56468ddec407959f6e
#
_cell.length_a   1.000
_cell.length_b   1.000
_cell.length_c   1.000
_cell.angle_alpha   90.00
_cell.angle_beta   90.00
_cell.angle_gamma   90.00
#
_symmetry.space_group_name_H-M   'P 1'
#
loop_
_entity.id
_entity.type
_entity.pdbx_description
1 polymer ?
#
loop_
_entity_poly.entity_id
_entity_poly.type
_entity_poly.pdbx_seq_one_letter_code
_entity_poly.pdbx_strand_id
1 'polypeptide(L)'
;MKTEGEHKDDREKCKGHPSWSVAVPGFWCVEEADVSEQGWREFLGAAGVEDWVVLHGGAAAVFSVASLREAARLAEAVAQVPGIEGSGALLTVAGDRLSVRLSRGVLRLEERHIGLARAVSATARAHGAVADRSAVHEVQVAIAAKLDAINVGFWRAVLGYAELDEDNAVDPLGNGSTVWMQGIDADKPLRHAMHIDVSVAREHVEARVAAALAAGGRVVDDADAPEGWILGDSAGNRVCVAAWPDGAMSPARADPL
;
A
#
# COMPACT_ATOMS: atom_id res chain seq x y z
N MET A 1 -9.87 31.25 -46.95
CA MET A 1 -9.82 29.79 -47.02
C MET A 1 -9.29 29.31 -45.67
N LYS A 2 -10.21 28.86 -44.83
CA LYS A 2 -9.89 28.31 -43.49
C LYS A 2 -9.54 26.85 -43.64
N THR A 3 -8.47 26.41 -43.05
CA THR A 3 -8.20 25.00 -42.85
C THR A 3 -8.34 24.71 -41.36
N GLU A 4 -9.44 24.06 -41.02
CA GLU A 4 -9.67 23.46 -39.72
C GLU A 4 -8.73 22.24 -39.55
N GLY A 5 -7.90 22.28 -38.50
CA GLY A 5 -7.10 21.15 -38.07
C GLY A 5 -7.86 20.39 -36.99
N GLU A 6 -8.19 19.14 -37.28
CA GLU A 6 -8.82 18.19 -36.36
C GLU A 6 -7.95 17.95 -35.13
N HIS A 7 -8.44 18.34 -33.96
CA HIS A 7 -7.97 17.82 -32.69
C HIS A 7 -8.56 16.40 -32.51
N LYS A 8 -7.75 15.40 -32.74
CA LYS A 8 -8.04 14.03 -32.30
C LYS A 8 -8.00 13.96 -30.79
N ASP A 9 -9.07 13.44 -30.26
CA ASP A 9 -9.29 13.16 -28.83
C ASP A 9 -8.35 12.05 -28.33
N ASP A 10 -7.31 12.46 -27.57
CA ASP A 10 -6.29 11.53 -27.00
C ASP A 10 -6.75 10.86 -25.69
N ARG A 11 -8.07 10.80 -25.42
CA ARG A 11 -8.64 10.27 -24.18
C ARG A 11 -8.71 8.75 -24.06
N GLU A 12 -8.17 8.00 -25.00
CA GLU A 12 -8.29 6.52 -24.99
C GLU A 12 -7.08 5.73 -24.46
N LYS A 13 -6.01 6.34 -23.94
CA LYS A 13 -4.77 5.63 -23.64
C LYS A 13 -4.39 5.45 -22.15
N CYS A 14 -5.25 5.82 -21.22
CA CYS A 14 -4.96 5.59 -19.79
C CYS A 14 -5.96 4.62 -19.16
N LYS A 15 -5.93 3.36 -19.59
CA LYS A 15 -6.61 2.25 -18.89
C LYS A 15 -5.53 1.39 -18.26
N GLY A 16 -5.33 1.51 -16.93
CA GLY A 16 -4.58 0.48 -16.22
C GLY A 16 -3.60 0.91 -15.14
N HIS A 17 -3.73 2.07 -14.49
CA HIS A 17 -2.93 2.37 -13.29
C HIS A 17 -3.72 2.18 -11.99
N PRO A 18 -3.09 1.69 -10.89
CA PRO A 18 -3.70 1.63 -9.58
C PRO A 18 -4.22 3.02 -9.17
N SER A 19 -5.41 3.10 -8.59
CA SER A 19 -6.18 4.32 -8.33
C SER A 19 -5.57 5.30 -7.30
N TRP A 20 -4.33 5.09 -6.92
CA TRP A 20 -3.54 6.02 -6.09
C TRP A 20 -2.75 7.03 -6.90
N SER A 21 -2.61 6.82 -8.18
CA SER A 21 -2.12 7.86 -9.08
C SER A 21 -3.27 8.77 -9.41
N VAL A 22 -3.36 9.93 -8.77
CA VAL A 22 -4.21 11.01 -9.26
C VAL A 22 -3.87 11.18 -10.74
N ALA A 23 -4.80 10.87 -11.63
CA ALA A 23 -4.60 11.02 -13.06
C ALA A 23 -4.41 12.51 -13.35
N VAL A 24 -3.17 12.95 -13.40
CA VAL A 24 -2.81 14.29 -13.86
C VAL A 24 -2.84 14.23 -15.39
N PRO A 25 -3.69 15.00 -16.08
CA PRO A 25 -3.66 15.09 -17.54
C PRO A 25 -2.28 15.59 -17.98
N GLY A 26 -1.50 14.75 -18.68
CA GLY A 26 -0.18 15.11 -19.19
C GLY A 26 0.96 14.19 -18.73
N PHE A 27 0.71 13.17 -17.92
CA PHE A 27 1.72 12.18 -17.57
C PHE A 27 1.86 11.19 -18.75
N TRP A 28 3.06 11.10 -19.31
CA TRP A 28 3.41 10.08 -20.29
C TRP A 28 3.43 8.73 -19.58
N CYS A 29 2.47 7.87 -19.90
CA CYS A 29 2.53 6.47 -19.50
C CYS A 29 3.75 5.83 -20.16
N VAL A 30 4.80 5.57 -19.40
CA VAL A 30 5.87 4.67 -19.81
C VAL A 30 5.31 3.26 -19.73
N GLU A 31 5.38 2.52 -20.84
CA GLU A 31 4.89 1.15 -21.00
C GLU A 31 5.75 0.14 -20.19
N GLU A 32 5.81 0.24 -18.87
CA GLU A 32 6.41 -0.79 -17.99
C GLU A 32 5.37 -1.44 -17.06
N ALA A 33 4.08 -1.12 -17.23
CA ALA A 33 3.05 -1.44 -16.23
C ALA A 33 2.47 -2.86 -16.33
N ASP A 34 2.79 -3.64 -17.35
CA ASP A 34 2.04 -4.89 -17.63
C ASP A 34 2.49 -6.11 -16.80
N VAL A 35 3.68 -6.09 -16.24
CA VAL A 35 4.24 -7.25 -15.48
C VAL A 35 3.79 -7.26 -14.03
N SER A 36 3.43 -6.12 -13.45
CA SER A 36 3.28 -5.93 -12.02
C SER A 36 1.84 -6.10 -11.52
N GLU A 37 0.83 -5.72 -12.29
CA GLU A 37 -0.58 -5.91 -11.89
C GLU A 37 -1.00 -7.38 -11.88
N GLN A 38 -0.40 -8.22 -12.71
CA GLN A 38 -0.69 -9.64 -12.77
C GLN A 38 -0.23 -10.36 -11.50
N GLY A 39 0.95 -10.03 -10.97
CA GLY A 39 1.56 -10.75 -9.84
C GLY A 39 0.74 -10.70 -8.56
N TRP A 40 0.20 -9.56 -8.15
CA TRP A 40 -0.61 -9.48 -6.93
C TRP A 40 -2.01 -10.11 -7.11
N ARG A 41 -2.59 -10.07 -8.33
CA ARG A 41 -3.86 -10.75 -8.65
C ARG A 41 -3.69 -12.26 -8.63
N GLU A 42 -2.61 -12.78 -9.20
CA GLU A 42 -2.25 -14.19 -9.14
C GLU A 42 -2.02 -14.65 -7.70
N PHE A 43 -1.33 -13.83 -6.90
CA PHE A 43 -1.12 -14.11 -5.49
C PHE A 43 -2.45 -14.26 -4.73
N LEU A 44 -3.39 -13.33 -4.89
CA LEU A 44 -4.70 -13.38 -4.23
C LEU A 44 -5.59 -14.50 -4.73
N GLY A 45 -5.47 -14.88 -6.01
CA GLY A 45 -6.21 -16.01 -6.59
C GLY A 45 -5.64 -17.37 -6.23
N ALA A 46 -4.44 -17.42 -5.63
CA ALA A 46 -3.78 -18.67 -5.30
C ALA A 46 -4.34 -19.31 -4.03
N ALA A 47 -4.58 -20.63 -4.06
CA ALA A 47 -4.95 -21.37 -2.86
C ALA A 47 -3.78 -21.43 -1.86
N GLY A 48 -4.06 -21.38 -0.56
CA GLY A 48 -3.08 -21.53 0.52
C GLY A 48 -2.36 -20.21 0.90
N VAL A 49 -2.90 -19.06 0.46
CA VAL A 49 -2.43 -17.71 0.85
C VAL A 49 -3.47 -16.95 1.69
N GLU A 50 -4.48 -17.63 2.20
CA GLU A 50 -5.61 -17.04 2.92
C GLU A 50 -5.19 -16.28 4.19
N ASP A 51 -4.05 -16.62 4.77
CA ASP A 51 -3.45 -15.91 5.93
C ASP A 51 -2.90 -14.53 5.56
N TRP A 52 -2.74 -14.25 4.28
CA TRP A 52 -2.05 -13.07 3.77
C TRP A 52 -3.00 -11.97 3.34
N VAL A 53 -2.57 -10.73 3.55
CA VAL A 53 -3.24 -9.52 3.04
C VAL A 53 -2.28 -8.85 2.07
N VAL A 54 -2.77 -8.47 0.90
CA VAL A 54 -2.02 -7.63 -0.03
C VAL A 54 -2.43 -6.19 0.21
N LEU A 55 -1.46 -5.35 0.53
CA LEU A 55 -1.58 -3.90 0.69
C LEU A 55 -0.66 -3.22 -0.32
N HIS A 56 -0.67 -1.90 -0.38
CA HIS A 56 0.23 -1.15 -1.26
C HIS A 56 1.71 -1.54 -1.04
N GLY A 57 2.13 -1.77 0.18
CA GLY A 57 3.47 -2.25 0.54
C GLY A 57 3.72 -3.74 0.29
N GLY A 58 2.83 -4.45 -0.41
CA GLY A 58 2.99 -5.85 -0.78
C GLY A 58 2.22 -6.83 0.11
N ALA A 59 2.59 -8.12 0.05
CA ALA A 59 1.94 -9.17 0.82
C ALA A 59 2.48 -9.23 2.24
N ALA A 60 1.59 -9.16 3.21
CA ALA A 60 1.90 -9.23 4.64
C ALA A 60 0.96 -10.19 5.38
N ALA A 61 1.48 -10.81 6.43
CA ALA A 61 0.72 -11.61 7.38
C ALA A 61 1.17 -11.30 8.81
N VAL A 62 0.25 -11.38 9.76
CA VAL A 62 0.54 -11.30 11.19
C VAL A 62 0.09 -12.60 11.83
N PHE A 63 0.98 -13.23 12.59
CA PHE A 63 0.73 -14.46 13.31
C PHE A 63 0.82 -14.22 14.81
N SER A 64 -0.23 -14.57 15.54
CA SER A 64 -0.30 -14.49 16.98
C SER A 64 0.10 -15.83 17.60
N VAL A 65 0.86 -15.78 18.69
CA VAL A 65 1.34 -16.92 19.49
C VAL A 65 1.16 -16.62 20.97
N ALA A 66 1.57 -17.55 21.85
CA ALA A 66 1.30 -17.42 23.28
C ALA A 66 2.22 -16.41 23.99
N SER A 67 3.38 -16.05 23.43
CA SER A 67 4.37 -15.19 24.08
C SER A 67 5.41 -14.63 23.12
N LEU A 68 6.15 -13.61 23.55
CA LEU A 68 7.33 -13.08 22.83
C LEU A 68 8.35 -14.19 22.52
N ARG A 69 8.55 -15.14 23.44
CA ARG A 69 9.47 -16.25 23.22
C ARG A 69 9.00 -17.13 22.07
N GLU A 70 7.71 -17.43 22.00
CA GLU A 70 7.15 -18.23 20.91
C GLU A 70 7.18 -17.44 19.58
N ALA A 71 6.97 -16.12 19.61
CA ALA A 71 7.11 -15.28 18.42
C ALA A 71 8.57 -15.27 17.89
N ALA A 72 9.56 -15.22 18.78
CA ALA A 72 10.97 -15.30 18.40
C ALA A 72 11.33 -16.69 17.81
N ARG A 73 10.80 -17.78 18.39
CA ARG A 73 10.99 -19.15 17.84
C ARG A 73 10.32 -19.31 16.49
N LEU A 74 9.13 -18.72 16.32
CA LEU A 74 8.45 -18.73 15.03
C LEU A 74 9.25 -17.94 13.98
N ALA A 75 9.81 -16.77 14.36
CA ALA A 75 10.66 -15.99 13.46
C ALA A 75 11.90 -16.77 13.01
N GLU A 76 12.56 -17.51 13.94
CA GLU A 76 13.67 -18.40 13.63
C GLU A 76 13.25 -19.50 12.63
N ALA A 77 12.10 -20.15 12.87
CA ALA A 77 11.60 -21.18 11.98
C ALA A 77 11.22 -20.64 10.60
N VAL A 78 10.62 -19.45 10.52
CA VAL A 78 10.30 -18.77 9.26
C VAL A 78 11.58 -18.38 8.52
N ALA A 79 12.62 -17.93 9.21
CA ALA A 79 13.90 -17.60 8.58
C ALA A 79 14.58 -18.83 7.93
N GLN A 80 14.22 -20.06 8.35
CA GLN A 80 14.70 -21.31 7.75
C GLN A 80 13.86 -21.80 6.56
N VAL A 81 12.76 -21.14 6.24
CA VAL A 81 11.94 -21.49 5.07
C VAL A 81 12.78 -21.35 3.80
N PRO A 82 12.87 -22.41 2.96
CA PRO A 82 13.64 -22.32 1.72
C PRO A 82 13.22 -21.15 0.84
N GLY A 83 14.19 -20.33 0.45
CA GLY A 83 13.97 -19.16 -0.39
C GLY A 83 13.57 -17.88 0.35
N ILE A 84 13.40 -17.91 1.68
CA ILE A 84 13.13 -16.69 2.46
C ILE A 84 14.39 -15.82 2.56
N GLU A 85 15.56 -16.43 2.75
CA GLU A 85 16.83 -15.72 2.73
C GLU A 85 17.11 -15.15 1.33
N GLY A 86 17.48 -13.88 1.27
CA GLY A 86 17.70 -13.17 0.00
C GLY A 86 16.41 -12.78 -0.75
N SER A 87 15.21 -13.14 -0.25
CA SER A 87 13.94 -12.73 -0.86
C SER A 87 13.61 -11.24 -0.64
N GLY A 88 14.25 -10.58 0.32
CA GLY A 88 13.90 -9.24 0.78
C GLY A 88 12.76 -9.23 1.81
N ALA A 89 12.33 -10.40 2.29
CA ALA A 89 11.29 -10.49 3.31
C ALA A 89 11.72 -9.80 4.61
N LEU A 90 10.74 -9.16 5.27
CA LEU A 90 10.89 -8.56 6.59
C LEU A 90 10.17 -9.41 7.63
N LEU A 91 10.87 -9.68 8.74
CA LEU A 91 10.30 -10.33 9.91
C LEU A 91 10.37 -9.36 11.08
N THR A 92 9.22 -9.04 11.68
CA THR A 92 9.14 -8.18 12.85
C THR A 92 8.49 -8.91 14.00
N VAL A 93 9.21 -9.05 15.10
CA VAL A 93 8.71 -9.64 16.35
C VAL A 93 8.28 -8.53 17.28
N ALA A 94 7.01 -8.53 17.69
CA ALA A 94 6.44 -7.52 18.58
C ALA A 94 5.48 -8.18 19.59
N GLY A 95 5.88 -8.25 20.84
CA GLY A 95 5.09 -8.93 21.87
C GLY A 95 4.88 -10.40 21.53
N ASP A 96 3.63 -10.84 21.49
CA ASP A 96 3.18 -12.19 21.15
C ASP A 96 2.88 -12.37 19.64
N ARG A 97 3.48 -11.54 18.78
CA ARG A 97 3.18 -11.50 17.33
C ARG A 97 4.45 -11.55 16.49
N LEU A 98 4.35 -12.26 15.38
CA LEU A 98 5.29 -12.17 14.27
C LEU A 98 4.57 -11.56 13.06
N SER A 99 5.07 -10.44 12.58
CA SER A 99 4.69 -9.90 11.27
C SER A 99 5.69 -10.34 10.22
N VAL A 100 5.19 -10.83 9.10
CA VAL A 100 5.98 -11.22 7.93
C VAL A 100 5.51 -10.41 6.73
N ARG A 101 6.43 -9.74 6.04
CA ARG A 101 6.18 -9.04 4.78
C ARG A 101 7.07 -9.62 3.72
N LEU A 102 6.51 -10.15 2.62
CA LEU A 102 7.26 -10.83 1.56
C LEU A 102 7.84 -9.89 0.50
N SER A 103 7.23 -8.74 0.29
CA SER A 103 7.70 -7.73 -0.64
C SER A 103 7.53 -6.34 -0.04
N ARG A 104 8.18 -5.33 -0.61
CA ARG A 104 8.10 -3.93 -0.17
C ARG A 104 7.32 -3.02 -1.12
N GLY A 105 6.52 -3.62 -2.00
CA GLY A 105 5.64 -2.96 -2.92
C GLY A 105 4.71 -3.97 -3.57
N VAL A 106 3.45 -3.61 -3.77
CA VAL A 106 2.45 -4.48 -4.41
C VAL A 106 2.88 -4.90 -5.81
N LEU A 107 3.51 -3.99 -6.53
CA LEU A 107 4.01 -4.22 -7.89
C LEU A 107 5.24 -5.14 -7.94
N ARG A 108 5.83 -5.49 -6.79
CA ARG A 108 6.98 -6.41 -6.68
C ARG A 108 6.58 -7.82 -6.26
N LEU A 109 5.26 -8.12 -6.21
CA LEU A 109 4.78 -9.47 -5.99
C LEU A 109 4.95 -10.31 -7.26
N GLU A 110 5.57 -11.46 -7.13
CA GLU A 110 5.89 -12.41 -8.18
C GLU A 110 5.39 -13.80 -7.77
N GLU A 111 5.28 -14.72 -8.72
CA GLU A 111 4.84 -16.11 -8.51
C GLU A 111 5.59 -16.81 -7.37
N ARG A 112 6.92 -16.57 -7.24
CA ARG A 112 7.74 -17.14 -6.16
C ARG A 112 7.21 -16.80 -4.76
N HIS A 113 6.56 -15.64 -4.59
CA HIS A 113 6.01 -15.21 -3.30
C HIS A 113 4.80 -16.05 -2.87
N ILE A 114 4.08 -16.68 -3.82
CA ILE A 114 3.01 -17.63 -3.52
C ILE A 114 3.56 -18.85 -2.79
N GLY A 115 4.66 -19.40 -3.30
CA GLY A 115 5.36 -20.53 -2.68
C GLY A 115 5.86 -20.19 -1.28
N LEU A 116 6.49 -19.02 -1.11
CA LEU A 116 6.95 -18.52 0.19
C LEU A 116 5.80 -18.31 1.17
N ALA A 117 4.71 -17.70 0.74
CA ALA A 117 3.52 -17.47 1.57
C ALA A 117 2.96 -18.78 2.12
N ARG A 118 2.82 -19.80 1.27
CA ARG A 118 2.35 -21.14 1.67
C ARG A 118 3.30 -21.80 2.68
N ALA A 119 4.60 -21.74 2.44
CA ALA A 119 5.60 -22.33 3.32
C ALA A 119 5.64 -21.64 4.69
N VAL A 120 5.60 -20.31 4.71
CA VAL A 120 5.52 -19.53 5.95
C VAL A 120 4.24 -19.85 6.72
N SER A 121 3.08 -19.87 6.06
CA SER A 121 1.80 -20.23 6.69
C SER A 121 1.80 -21.66 7.26
N ALA A 122 2.41 -22.61 6.55
CA ALA A 122 2.57 -23.98 7.04
C ALA A 122 3.47 -24.04 8.27
N THR A 123 4.59 -23.32 8.26
CA THR A 123 5.50 -23.20 9.41
C THR A 123 4.79 -22.58 10.60
N ALA A 124 4.02 -21.49 10.40
CA ALA A 124 3.26 -20.84 11.45
C ALA A 124 2.24 -21.80 12.09
N ARG A 125 1.48 -22.54 11.31
CA ARG A 125 0.54 -23.55 11.82
C ARG A 125 1.24 -24.67 12.58
N ALA A 126 2.40 -25.14 12.12
CA ALA A 126 3.19 -26.16 12.82
C ALA A 126 3.68 -25.69 14.19
N HIS A 127 3.84 -24.38 14.38
CA HIS A 127 4.19 -23.74 15.65
C HIS A 127 2.95 -23.31 16.48
N GLY A 128 1.74 -23.72 16.08
CA GLY A 128 0.50 -23.36 16.80
C GLY A 128 0.11 -21.88 16.69
N ALA A 129 0.70 -21.14 15.75
CA ALA A 129 0.38 -19.75 15.53
C ALA A 129 -0.95 -19.59 14.75
N VAL A 130 -1.66 -18.52 15.04
CA VAL A 130 -2.94 -18.18 14.39
C VAL A 130 -2.76 -16.88 13.59
N ALA A 131 -3.17 -16.89 12.34
CA ALA A 131 -3.15 -15.70 11.50
C ALA A 131 -4.18 -14.67 12.00
N ASP A 132 -3.76 -13.41 12.11
CA ASP A 132 -4.59 -12.28 12.49
C ASP A 132 -4.57 -11.23 11.38
N ARG A 133 -5.48 -11.38 10.40
CA ARG A 133 -5.61 -10.46 9.27
C ARG A 133 -6.03 -9.06 9.70
N SER A 134 -6.73 -8.92 10.83
CA SER A 134 -7.17 -7.62 11.35
C SER A 134 -6.03 -6.75 11.86
N ALA A 135 -4.90 -7.38 12.21
CA ALA A 135 -3.70 -6.69 12.63
C ALA A 135 -2.84 -6.21 11.44
N VAL A 136 -3.14 -6.66 10.22
CA VAL A 136 -2.40 -6.23 9.02
C VAL A 136 -2.92 -4.87 8.57
N HIS A 137 -2.06 -3.88 8.59
CA HIS A 137 -2.33 -2.54 8.07
C HIS A 137 -1.03 -1.88 7.62
N GLU A 138 -1.15 -0.84 6.82
CA GLU A 138 -0.03 -0.03 6.38
C GLU A 138 -0.38 1.44 6.52
N VAL A 139 0.62 2.21 6.92
CA VAL A 139 0.55 3.67 7.00
C VAL A 139 1.60 4.24 6.07
N GLN A 140 1.19 5.17 5.22
CA GLN A 140 2.07 5.91 4.33
C GLN A 140 1.94 7.41 4.58
N VAL A 141 2.98 8.16 4.27
CA VAL A 141 2.99 9.61 4.29
C VAL A 141 3.04 10.10 2.85
N ALA A 142 1.96 10.68 2.39
CA ALA A 142 1.88 11.33 1.09
C ALA A 142 2.39 12.77 1.21
N ILE A 143 3.28 13.17 0.31
CA ILE A 143 3.83 14.52 0.26
C ILE A 143 3.55 15.11 -1.10
N ALA A 144 2.61 16.05 -1.14
CA ALA A 144 2.25 16.73 -2.37
C ALA A 144 3.30 17.76 -2.78
N ALA A 145 3.65 17.75 -4.05
CA ALA A 145 4.56 18.70 -4.65
C ALA A 145 4.11 19.04 -6.08
N LYS A 146 4.50 20.23 -6.56
CA LYS A 146 4.43 20.52 -8.00
C LYS A 146 5.33 19.55 -8.75
N LEU A 147 4.97 19.18 -9.98
CA LEU A 147 5.69 18.17 -10.76
C LEU A 147 7.19 18.50 -10.91
N ASP A 148 7.52 19.77 -11.07
CA ASP A 148 8.91 20.27 -11.19
C ASP A 148 9.65 20.36 -9.85
N ALA A 149 8.94 20.21 -8.73
CA ALA A 149 9.48 20.27 -7.37
C ALA A 149 9.49 18.89 -6.66
N ILE A 150 9.10 17.82 -7.35
CA ILE A 150 9.19 16.45 -6.80
C ILE A 150 10.68 16.13 -6.56
N ASN A 151 10.98 15.80 -5.31
CA ASN A 151 12.35 15.46 -4.90
C ASN A 151 12.35 14.40 -3.79
N VAL A 152 12.08 13.16 -4.16
CA VAL A 152 12.14 12.03 -3.23
C VAL A 152 13.54 11.81 -2.67
N GLY A 153 14.57 12.19 -3.43
CA GLY A 153 15.98 12.10 -2.98
C GLY A 153 16.26 12.89 -1.71
N PHE A 154 15.65 14.08 -1.55
CA PHE A 154 15.73 14.85 -0.31
C PHE A 154 15.16 14.06 0.87
N TRP A 155 13.97 13.46 0.69
CA TRP A 155 13.30 12.69 1.74
C TRP A 155 14.05 11.40 2.09
N ARG A 156 14.61 10.70 1.09
CA ARG A 156 15.52 9.57 1.33
C ARG A 156 16.70 9.96 2.20
N ALA A 157 17.34 11.07 1.85
CA ALA A 157 18.54 11.53 2.56
C ALA A 157 18.24 11.93 4.02
N VAL A 158 17.20 12.74 4.24
CA VAL A 158 16.88 13.24 5.59
C VAL A 158 16.33 12.16 6.52
N LEU A 159 15.59 11.19 5.98
CA LEU A 159 15.00 10.10 6.75
C LEU A 159 15.91 8.87 6.87
N GLY A 160 16.99 8.79 6.11
CA GLY A 160 17.83 7.60 6.01
C GLY A 160 17.12 6.44 5.30
N TYR A 161 16.19 6.75 4.40
CA TYR A 161 15.38 5.77 3.70
C TYR A 161 16.04 5.27 2.43
N ALA A 162 15.70 4.04 2.06
CA ALA A 162 16.08 3.42 0.79
C ALA A 162 15.08 3.74 -0.31
N GLU A 163 15.53 3.59 -1.54
CA GLU A 163 14.69 3.66 -2.72
C GLU A 163 13.74 2.47 -2.78
N LEU A 164 12.47 2.73 -3.05
CA LEU A 164 11.50 1.70 -3.41
C LEU A 164 11.16 1.80 -4.90
N ASP A 165 10.75 2.98 -5.35
CA ASP A 165 10.46 3.34 -6.73
C ASP A 165 10.87 4.81 -6.97
N GLU A 166 10.62 5.37 -8.15
CA GLU A 166 11.04 6.72 -8.51
C GLU A 166 10.52 7.79 -7.57
N ASP A 167 9.29 7.62 -7.08
CA ASP A 167 8.56 8.58 -6.23
C ASP A 167 8.39 8.12 -4.78
N ASN A 168 8.91 6.94 -4.41
CA ASN A 168 8.73 6.32 -3.11
C ASN A 168 10.05 6.13 -2.35
N ALA A 169 9.95 6.19 -1.02
CA ALA A 169 11.05 5.89 -0.11
C ALA A 169 10.56 5.06 1.08
N VAL A 170 11.34 4.04 1.47
CA VAL A 170 11.00 3.12 2.55
C VAL A 170 12.10 3.07 3.61
N ASP A 171 11.70 2.95 4.87
CA ASP A 171 12.64 2.59 5.94
C ASP A 171 13.24 1.21 5.68
N PRO A 172 14.58 1.06 5.57
CA PRO A 172 15.22 -0.23 5.34
C PRO A 172 14.85 -1.29 6.39
N LEU A 173 14.60 -0.87 7.63
CA LEU A 173 14.23 -1.75 8.74
C LEU A 173 12.71 -1.95 8.87
N GLY A 174 11.89 -1.20 8.13
CA GLY A 174 10.44 -1.30 8.17
C GLY A 174 9.79 -0.76 9.45
N ASN A 175 10.49 0.08 10.22
CA ASN A 175 9.96 0.70 11.45
C ASN A 175 9.16 1.96 11.17
N GLY A 176 9.49 2.66 10.07
CA GLY A 176 8.83 3.88 9.63
C GLY A 176 7.83 3.65 8.51
N SER A 177 6.94 4.63 8.33
CA SER A 177 5.98 4.66 7.23
C SER A 177 6.67 4.88 5.90
N THR A 178 6.19 4.26 4.84
CA THR A 178 6.59 4.61 3.47
C THR A 178 6.26 6.07 3.20
N VAL A 179 7.16 6.77 2.54
CA VAL A 179 6.93 8.14 2.04
C VAL A 179 6.78 8.06 0.53
N TRP A 180 5.77 8.72 -0.01
CA TRP A 180 5.60 8.84 -1.44
C TRP A 180 5.32 10.29 -1.86
N MET A 181 5.75 10.67 -3.07
CA MET A 181 5.59 12.01 -3.60
C MET A 181 4.35 12.06 -4.50
N GLN A 182 3.37 12.87 -4.11
CA GLN A 182 2.17 13.10 -4.89
C GLN A 182 2.35 14.34 -5.78
N GLY A 183 2.36 14.13 -7.10
CA GLY A 183 2.37 15.22 -8.07
C GLY A 183 1.02 15.95 -8.11
N ILE A 184 1.04 17.28 -8.04
CA ILE A 184 -0.17 18.10 -8.21
C ILE A 184 0.02 19.13 -9.32
N ASP A 185 -1.07 19.50 -9.98
CA ASP A 185 -1.10 20.48 -11.06
C ASP A 185 -0.54 21.85 -10.63
N ALA A 186 0.06 22.56 -11.57
CA ALA A 186 0.72 23.84 -11.32
C ALA A 186 -0.21 24.92 -10.76
N ASP A 187 -1.49 24.89 -11.12
CA ASP A 187 -2.51 25.85 -10.73
C ASP A 187 -3.22 25.52 -9.41
N LYS A 188 -3.11 24.27 -8.92
CA LYS A 188 -3.70 23.88 -7.63
C LYS A 188 -2.89 24.40 -6.45
N PRO A 189 -3.51 24.91 -5.39
CA PRO A 189 -2.80 25.34 -4.19
C PRO A 189 -2.24 24.15 -3.41
N LEU A 190 -1.05 24.30 -2.82
CA LEU A 190 -0.44 23.33 -1.89
C LEU A 190 -1.14 23.38 -0.51
N ARG A 191 -2.43 23.13 -0.47
CA ARG A 191 -3.16 22.94 0.80
C ARG A 191 -3.04 21.48 1.21
N HIS A 192 -2.79 21.24 2.49
CA HIS A 192 -2.59 19.88 3.01
C HIS A 192 -1.49 19.13 2.23
N ALA A 193 -0.34 19.79 2.04
CA ALA A 193 0.79 19.25 1.30
C ALA A 193 1.31 17.91 1.87
N MET A 194 0.95 17.58 3.10
CA MET A 194 1.21 16.27 3.70
C MET A 194 -0.09 15.70 4.25
N HIS A 195 -0.36 14.44 3.99
CA HIS A 195 -1.47 13.69 4.60
C HIS A 195 -1.03 12.25 4.88
N ILE A 196 -1.83 11.54 5.64
CA ILE A 196 -1.61 10.15 5.99
C ILE A 196 -2.56 9.29 5.18
N ASP A 197 -2.02 8.23 4.58
CA ASP A 197 -2.80 7.16 3.95
C ASP A 197 -2.74 5.91 4.82
N VAL A 198 -3.88 5.32 5.08
CA VAL A 198 -4.01 4.07 5.83
C VAL A 198 -4.65 3.02 4.94
N SER A 199 -3.90 1.99 4.60
CA SER A 199 -4.40 0.83 3.88
C SER A 199 -4.73 -0.30 4.85
N VAL A 200 -5.90 -0.89 4.72
CA VAL A 200 -6.36 -2.02 5.52
C VAL A 200 -6.96 -3.11 4.63
N ALA A 201 -7.00 -4.34 5.11
CA ALA A 201 -7.72 -5.39 4.43
C ALA A 201 -9.18 -5.00 4.27
N ARG A 202 -9.77 -5.28 3.09
CA ARG A 202 -11.14 -4.88 2.71
C ARG A 202 -12.19 -5.24 3.76
N GLU A 203 -12.12 -6.44 4.30
CA GLU A 203 -13.04 -6.93 5.32
C GLU A 203 -12.97 -6.18 6.66
N HIS A 204 -11.95 -5.32 6.85
CA HIS A 204 -11.74 -4.57 8.10
C HIS A 204 -11.90 -3.05 7.94
N VAL A 205 -12.12 -2.55 6.72
CA VAL A 205 -12.17 -1.10 6.48
C VAL A 205 -13.36 -0.43 7.17
N GLU A 206 -14.55 -1.01 7.08
CA GLU A 206 -15.75 -0.43 7.72
C GLU A 206 -15.60 -0.35 9.24
N ALA A 207 -15.04 -1.39 9.86
CA ALA A 207 -14.77 -1.40 11.30
C ALA A 207 -13.73 -0.32 11.68
N ARG A 208 -12.71 -0.09 10.84
CA ARG A 208 -11.71 0.96 11.05
C ARG A 208 -12.33 2.35 10.95
N VAL A 209 -13.15 2.59 9.93
CA VAL A 209 -13.89 3.85 9.75
C VAL A 209 -14.84 4.09 10.93
N ALA A 210 -15.65 3.09 11.31
CA ALA A 210 -16.56 3.20 12.45
C ALA A 210 -15.82 3.53 13.75
N ALA A 211 -14.67 2.91 14.01
CA ALA A 211 -13.85 3.19 15.18
C ALA A 211 -13.32 4.64 15.18
N ALA A 212 -12.88 5.15 14.02
CA ALA A 212 -12.42 6.52 13.88
C ALA A 212 -13.55 7.53 14.14
N LEU A 213 -14.75 7.28 13.63
CA LEU A 213 -15.92 8.12 13.86
C LEU A 213 -16.35 8.10 15.34
N ALA A 214 -16.35 6.93 15.98
CA ALA A 214 -16.64 6.78 17.40
C ALA A 214 -15.62 7.53 18.29
N ALA A 215 -14.38 7.69 17.82
CA ALA A 215 -13.33 8.45 18.48
C ALA A 215 -13.40 9.97 18.24
N GLY A 216 -14.47 10.47 17.59
CA GLY A 216 -14.68 11.89 17.32
C GLY A 216 -14.23 12.39 15.95
N GLY A 217 -13.87 11.47 15.06
CA GLY A 217 -13.64 11.77 13.66
C GLY A 217 -14.93 12.11 12.91
N ARG A 218 -14.80 12.66 11.71
CA ARG A 218 -15.92 12.89 10.79
C ARG A 218 -15.55 12.41 9.39
N VAL A 219 -16.54 12.03 8.61
CA VAL A 219 -16.38 11.84 7.16
C VAL A 219 -16.22 13.20 6.50
N VAL A 220 -15.20 13.36 5.70
CA VAL A 220 -14.94 14.54 4.86
C VAL A 220 -15.40 14.26 3.44
N ASP A 221 -15.08 13.05 2.94
CA ASP A 221 -15.50 12.56 1.64
C ASP A 221 -15.66 11.03 1.71
N ASP A 222 -16.71 10.50 1.08
CA ASP A 222 -17.05 9.08 0.96
C ASP A 222 -17.47 8.70 -0.46
N ALA A 223 -17.11 9.54 -1.45
CA ALA A 223 -17.50 9.33 -2.85
C ALA A 223 -16.94 8.01 -3.42
N ASP A 224 -15.84 7.52 -2.86
CA ASP A 224 -15.19 6.27 -3.26
C ASP A 224 -15.54 5.09 -2.33
N ALA A 225 -16.49 5.26 -1.40
CA ALA A 225 -16.92 4.14 -0.55
C ALA A 225 -17.58 3.01 -1.38
N PRO A 226 -17.34 1.74 -1.08
CA PRO A 226 -16.62 1.20 0.07
C PRO A 226 -15.11 0.97 -0.15
N GLU A 227 -14.52 1.50 -1.22
CA GLU A 227 -13.11 1.36 -1.54
C GLU A 227 -12.23 2.35 -0.76
N GLY A 228 -12.75 3.56 -0.46
CA GLY A 228 -12.00 4.61 0.20
C GLY A 228 -12.85 5.65 0.92
N TRP A 229 -12.27 6.29 1.93
CA TRP A 229 -12.85 7.42 2.67
C TRP A 229 -11.79 8.45 2.96
N ILE A 230 -12.17 9.73 2.96
CA ILE A 230 -11.38 10.79 3.57
C ILE A 230 -12.03 11.12 4.91
N LEU A 231 -11.30 10.91 5.99
CA LEU A 231 -11.74 11.26 7.34
C LEU A 231 -11.01 12.50 7.83
N GLY A 232 -11.63 13.22 8.76
CA GLY A 232 -11.04 14.39 9.40
C GLY A 232 -11.14 14.32 10.91
N ASP A 233 -10.11 14.83 11.60
CA ASP A 233 -10.16 15.07 13.03
C ASP A 233 -10.90 16.39 13.37
N SER A 234 -11.02 16.71 14.66
CA SER A 234 -11.64 17.95 15.13
C SER A 234 -10.84 19.22 14.77
N ALA A 235 -9.55 19.10 14.52
CA ALA A 235 -8.66 20.19 14.11
C ALA A 235 -8.67 20.43 12.59
N GLY A 236 -9.28 19.53 11.82
CA GLY A 236 -9.36 19.61 10.36
C GLY A 236 -8.25 18.89 9.61
N ASN A 237 -7.37 18.15 10.30
CA ASN A 237 -6.40 17.29 9.63
C ASN A 237 -7.11 16.13 8.96
N ARG A 238 -6.58 15.70 7.80
CA ARG A 238 -7.20 14.67 6.98
C ARG A 238 -6.35 13.40 6.94
N VAL A 239 -7.05 12.27 6.76
CA VAL A 239 -6.46 10.95 6.56
C VAL A 239 -7.29 10.21 5.51
N CYS A 240 -6.62 9.57 4.55
CA CYS A 240 -7.24 8.67 3.61
C CYS A 240 -7.25 7.26 4.20
N VAL A 241 -8.39 6.57 4.16
CA VAL A 241 -8.52 5.17 4.58
C VAL A 241 -8.98 4.36 3.38
N ALA A 242 -8.19 3.40 2.98
CA ALA A 242 -8.44 2.60 1.78
C ALA A 242 -8.57 1.11 2.09
N ALA A 243 -9.53 0.48 1.41
CA ALA A 243 -9.72 -0.96 1.38
C ALA A 243 -8.77 -1.60 0.36
N TRP A 244 -8.00 -2.61 0.78
CA TRP A 244 -7.09 -3.33 -0.12
C TRP A 244 -7.35 -4.83 -0.11
N PRO A 245 -7.16 -5.51 -1.24
CA PRO A 245 -7.11 -4.90 -2.57
C PRO A 245 -8.48 -4.37 -2.97
N ASP A 246 -8.51 -3.30 -3.73
CA ASP A 246 -9.72 -2.84 -4.34
C ASP A 246 -10.16 -3.83 -5.43
N GLY A 247 -11.41 -4.26 -5.37
CA GLY A 247 -11.95 -5.29 -6.26
C GLY A 247 -12.26 -4.79 -7.67
N ALA A 248 -12.38 -3.50 -7.86
CA ALA A 248 -12.56 -2.84 -9.15
C ALA A 248 -12.10 -1.40 -8.97
N MET A 249 -11.03 -1.05 -9.65
CA MET A 249 -10.57 0.33 -9.67
C MET A 249 -11.62 1.22 -10.33
N SER A 250 -12.35 1.98 -9.53
CA SER A 250 -13.09 3.13 -10.07
C SER A 250 -12.08 4.13 -10.62
N PRO A 251 -12.32 4.71 -11.80
CA PRO A 251 -11.44 5.75 -12.32
C PRO A 251 -11.38 6.90 -11.32
N ALA A 252 -10.18 7.20 -10.85
CA ALA A 252 -9.92 8.23 -9.86
C ALA A 252 -10.65 9.53 -10.22
N ARG A 253 -11.52 9.99 -9.33
CA ARG A 253 -11.98 11.35 -9.36
C ARG A 253 -10.83 12.26 -8.95
N ALA A 254 -10.66 13.36 -9.66
CA ALA A 254 -9.73 14.40 -9.26
C ALA A 254 -10.03 14.80 -7.82
N ASP A 255 -9.05 14.61 -6.94
CA ASP A 255 -9.15 14.86 -5.51
C ASP A 255 -9.66 16.28 -5.22
N PRO A 256 -10.67 16.48 -4.38
CA PRO A 256 -11.11 17.79 -3.92
C PRO A 256 -10.21 18.36 -2.79
N LEU A 257 -8.93 17.98 -2.75
CA LEU A 257 -7.97 18.54 -1.79
C LEU A 257 -7.59 19.98 -2.09
#